data_108b5a62878781a54eec136fa91331fe
#
_entry.id   108b5a62878781a54eec136fa91331fe
#
_cell.length_a   1.000
_cell.length_b   1.000
_cell.length_c   1.000
_cell.angle_alpha   90.00
_cell.angle_beta   90.00
_cell.angle_gamma   90.00
#
_symmetry.space_group_name_H-M   'P 1'
#
loop_
_entity.id
_entity.type
_entity.pdbx_description
1 polymer ?
#
loop_
_entity_poly.entity_id
_entity_poly.type
_entity_poly.pdbx_seq_one_letter_code
_entity_poly.pdbx_strand_id
1 'polypeptide(L)'
;PIAAWAGSVSTLATRDTVQRLVCGRPGKLGTGSVPKASIVDSKSAMGTPDLLDHIKVTHVSGGESTLAFKSYEQGREKWQGETLDLVWFDEEPPQDIYSEGLTRTNATGGITYMTFTPLLGMSDVVKRFLLDKSPGTGVTTMTIDDAEHYTQEQRDAIIASYPAHEREARTKGIPTLGSGRIFPLPD
;
A
#
# COMPACT_ATOMS: atom_id res chain seq x y z
N PRO A 1 -0.68 3.95 -22.22
CA PRO A 1 0.37 4.00 -21.21
C PRO A 1 -0.06 4.80 -19.99
N ILE A 2 0.40 4.39 -18.82
CA ILE A 2 0.12 5.04 -17.54
C ILE A 2 1.42 5.34 -16.79
N ALA A 3 1.38 6.38 -15.95
CA ALA A 3 2.40 6.69 -14.96
C ALA A 3 1.86 6.37 -13.57
N ALA A 4 2.60 5.58 -12.81
CA ALA A 4 2.15 5.11 -11.49
C ALA A 4 3.27 5.19 -10.44
N TRP A 5 2.88 5.44 -9.21
CA TRP A 5 3.74 5.28 -8.03
C TRP A 5 3.18 4.23 -7.09
N ALA A 6 4.06 3.45 -6.49
CA ALA A 6 3.74 2.53 -5.41
C ALA A 6 4.78 2.65 -4.31
N GLY A 7 4.34 2.65 -3.05
CA GLY A 7 5.28 2.83 -1.94
C GLY A 7 4.72 2.37 -0.61
N SER A 8 5.63 2.22 0.35
CA SER A 8 5.35 1.78 1.72
C SER A 8 6.10 2.64 2.73
N VAL A 9 6.04 2.26 4.00
CA VAL A 9 6.57 3.03 5.14
C VAL A 9 8.06 3.34 5.04
N SER A 10 8.86 2.43 4.52
CA SER A 10 10.31 2.59 4.37
C SER A 10 10.80 2.05 3.02
N THR A 11 12.04 2.39 2.65
CA THR A 11 12.68 1.84 1.44
C THR A 11 12.81 0.33 1.49
N LEU A 12 13.11 -0.23 2.66
CA LEU A 12 13.18 -1.68 2.85
C LEU A 12 11.79 -2.32 2.74
N ALA A 13 10.75 -1.73 3.37
CA ALA A 13 9.39 -2.22 3.24
C ALA A 13 8.91 -2.16 1.78
N THR A 14 9.19 -1.07 1.07
CA THR A 14 8.85 -0.95 -0.36
C THR A 14 9.53 -2.04 -1.19
N ARG A 15 10.82 -2.32 -0.95
CA ARG A 15 11.54 -3.40 -1.63
C ARG A 15 10.97 -4.78 -1.32
N ASP A 16 10.75 -5.08 -0.03
CA ASP A 16 10.47 -6.43 0.44
C ASP A 16 8.98 -6.80 0.35
N THR A 17 8.09 -5.81 0.23
CA THR A 17 6.63 -6.01 0.04
C THR A 17 6.19 -5.59 -1.36
N VAL A 18 6.10 -4.29 -1.62
CA VAL A 18 5.53 -3.72 -2.85
C VAL A 18 6.27 -4.16 -4.10
N GLN A 19 7.57 -3.92 -4.16
CA GLN A 19 8.39 -4.32 -5.31
C GLN A 19 8.38 -5.84 -5.49
N ARG A 20 8.48 -6.59 -4.39
CA ARG A 20 8.46 -8.06 -4.46
C ARG A 20 7.13 -8.59 -4.98
N LEU A 21 6.00 -8.01 -4.59
CA LEU A 21 4.69 -8.39 -5.08
C LEU A 21 4.56 -8.10 -6.59
N VAL A 22 5.02 -6.94 -7.02
CA VAL A 22 4.92 -6.50 -8.41
C VAL A 22 5.96 -7.19 -9.30
N CYS A 23 7.22 -7.17 -8.89
CA CYS A 23 8.36 -7.56 -9.74
C CYS A 23 8.91 -8.96 -9.45
N GLY A 24 8.62 -9.52 -8.27
CA GLY A 24 9.27 -10.73 -7.79
C GLY A 24 10.46 -10.47 -6.86
N ARG A 25 11.14 -11.52 -6.43
CA ARG A 25 12.29 -11.43 -5.52
C ARG A 25 13.49 -10.78 -6.22
N PRO A 26 14.41 -10.16 -5.48
CA PRO A 26 15.69 -9.73 -6.00
C PRO A 26 16.38 -10.83 -6.81
N GLY A 27 16.95 -10.48 -7.96
CA GLY A 27 17.56 -11.44 -8.89
C GLY A 27 16.59 -12.33 -9.68
N LYS A 28 15.25 -12.22 -9.42
CA LYS A 28 14.20 -12.97 -10.11
C LYS A 28 13.12 -12.05 -10.65
N LEU A 29 13.54 -10.97 -11.34
CA LEU A 29 12.64 -9.99 -11.92
C LEU A 29 11.63 -10.65 -12.89
N GLY A 30 10.36 -10.29 -12.75
CA GLY A 30 9.25 -10.80 -13.56
C GLY A 30 8.63 -12.09 -13.02
N THR A 31 8.88 -12.44 -11.74
CA THR A 31 8.23 -13.54 -11.03
C THR A 31 7.14 -13.06 -10.07
N GLY A 32 6.86 -11.76 -10.04
CA GLY A 32 5.73 -11.14 -9.34
C GLY A 32 4.48 -11.10 -10.22
N SER A 33 3.57 -10.17 -9.91
CA SER A 33 2.34 -9.96 -10.68
C SER A 33 2.59 -9.41 -12.09
N VAL A 34 3.73 -8.74 -12.32
CA VAL A 34 4.16 -8.31 -13.65
C VAL A 34 5.11 -9.36 -14.24
N PRO A 35 4.72 -10.04 -15.33
CA PRO A 35 5.54 -11.08 -15.94
C PRO A 35 6.78 -10.50 -16.63
N LYS A 36 7.86 -11.27 -16.65
CA LYS A 36 9.14 -10.83 -17.23
C LYS A 36 9.03 -10.33 -18.66
N ALA A 37 8.19 -10.97 -19.46
CA ALA A 37 7.99 -10.59 -20.87
C ALA A 37 7.39 -9.19 -21.06
N SER A 38 6.71 -8.66 -20.03
CA SER A 38 6.14 -7.32 -20.04
C SER A 38 7.10 -6.25 -19.55
N ILE A 39 8.19 -6.60 -18.86
CA ILE A 39 9.16 -5.65 -18.33
C ILE A 39 10.14 -5.29 -19.44
N VAL A 40 10.09 -4.04 -19.88
CA VAL A 40 10.95 -3.49 -20.95
C VAL A 40 12.27 -3.01 -20.37
N ASP A 41 12.21 -2.33 -19.22
CA ASP A 41 13.37 -1.72 -18.57
C ASP A 41 13.19 -1.67 -17.06
N SER A 42 14.30 -1.58 -16.34
CA SER A 42 14.30 -1.38 -14.89
C SER A 42 15.52 -0.60 -14.46
N LYS A 43 15.34 0.34 -13.54
CA LYS A 43 16.43 1.15 -12.99
C LYS A 43 16.54 0.91 -11.49
N SER A 44 17.77 0.63 -11.02
CA SER A 44 18.04 0.48 -9.59
C SER A 44 18.04 1.83 -8.88
N ALA A 45 17.50 1.86 -7.67
CA ALA A 45 17.60 3.01 -6.79
C ALA A 45 19.02 3.15 -6.22
N MET A 46 19.42 4.37 -5.93
CA MET A 46 20.68 4.62 -5.23
C MET A 46 20.52 4.43 -3.72
N GLY A 47 21.55 3.89 -3.08
CA GLY A 47 21.64 3.83 -1.63
C GLY A 47 20.94 2.63 -0.95
N THR A 48 20.07 1.93 -1.64
CA THR A 48 19.41 0.72 -1.09
C THR A 48 19.64 -0.46 -2.03
N PRO A 49 20.37 -1.49 -1.61
CA PRO A 49 20.60 -2.67 -2.43
C PRO A 49 19.29 -3.32 -2.88
N ASP A 50 19.23 -3.77 -4.14
CA ASP A 50 18.12 -4.47 -4.77
C ASP A 50 16.78 -3.70 -4.84
N LEU A 51 16.73 -2.46 -4.37
CA LEU A 51 15.59 -1.59 -4.60
C LEU A 51 15.63 -1.04 -6.02
N LEU A 52 14.52 -1.09 -6.72
CA LEU A 52 14.32 -0.41 -8.00
C LEU A 52 13.81 1.01 -7.78
N ASP A 53 14.31 1.94 -8.58
CA ASP A 53 13.74 3.28 -8.71
C ASP A 53 12.42 3.20 -9.47
N HIS A 54 12.43 2.51 -10.62
CA HIS A 54 11.23 2.23 -11.40
C HIS A 54 11.42 1.03 -12.33
N ILE A 55 10.29 0.55 -12.83
CA ILE A 55 10.20 -0.35 -13.97
C ILE A 55 9.39 0.30 -15.09
N LYS A 56 9.72 -0.06 -16.34
CA LYS A 56 8.88 0.20 -17.50
C LYS A 56 8.27 -1.09 -18.00
N VAL A 57 7.00 -1.04 -18.32
CA VAL A 57 6.26 -2.21 -18.80
C VAL A 57 5.53 -1.90 -20.10
N THR A 58 5.41 -2.88 -20.98
CA THR A 58 4.61 -2.77 -22.19
C THR A 58 3.14 -2.60 -21.83
N HIS A 59 2.50 -1.58 -22.39
CA HIS A 59 1.07 -1.35 -22.22
C HIS A 59 0.27 -2.08 -23.31
N VAL A 60 -0.92 -2.58 -22.96
CA VAL A 60 -1.77 -3.35 -23.89
C VAL A 60 -2.21 -2.56 -25.14
N SER A 61 -2.28 -1.23 -25.05
CA SER A 61 -2.58 -0.35 -26.21
C SER A 61 -1.35 0.06 -27.02
N GLY A 62 -0.17 -0.50 -26.75
CA GLY A 62 1.13 -0.06 -27.27
C GLY A 62 1.75 1.04 -26.42
N GLY A 63 3.07 1.22 -26.55
CA GLY A 63 3.86 2.13 -25.73
C GLY A 63 4.24 1.55 -24.37
N GLU A 64 4.79 2.37 -23.50
CA GLU A 64 5.37 1.97 -22.23
C GLU A 64 4.68 2.68 -21.07
N SER A 65 4.28 1.92 -20.05
CA SER A 65 3.85 2.45 -18.74
C SER A 65 5.04 2.42 -17.78
N THR A 66 5.06 3.36 -16.84
CA THR A 66 6.12 3.44 -15.82
C THR A 66 5.51 3.27 -14.42
N LEU A 67 6.11 2.41 -13.61
CA LEU A 67 5.83 2.29 -12.19
C LEU A 67 7.09 2.62 -11.40
N ALA A 68 7.07 3.69 -10.62
CA ALA A 68 8.16 4.07 -9.73
C ALA A 68 7.86 3.65 -8.27
N PHE A 69 8.93 3.30 -7.56
CA PHE A 69 8.87 2.86 -6.17
C PHE A 69 9.28 4.00 -5.23
N LYS A 70 8.46 4.27 -4.24
CA LYS A 70 8.62 5.36 -3.27
C LYS A 70 8.60 4.83 -1.85
N SER A 71 9.01 5.65 -0.87
CA SER A 71 8.78 5.34 0.54
C SER A 71 8.38 6.61 1.31
N TYR A 72 7.61 6.43 2.40
CA TYR A 72 7.16 7.58 3.20
C TYR A 72 8.31 8.22 3.97
N GLU A 73 9.31 7.44 4.39
CA GLU A 73 10.50 7.95 5.08
C GLU A 73 11.34 8.93 4.24
N GLN A 74 11.19 8.91 2.91
CA GLN A 74 11.84 9.89 2.03
C GLN A 74 11.23 11.30 2.15
N GLY A 75 10.09 11.41 2.84
CA GLY A 75 9.40 12.65 3.08
C GLY A 75 8.52 13.11 1.92
N ARG A 76 7.62 14.03 2.25
CA ARG A 76 6.61 14.58 1.35
C ARG A 76 7.17 15.11 0.02
N GLU A 77 8.37 15.72 0.05
CA GLU A 77 8.98 16.33 -1.14
C GLU A 77 9.23 15.33 -2.26
N LYS A 78 9.47 14.05 -1.94
CA LYS A 78 9.67 12.98 -2.93
C LYS A 78 8.37 12.50 -3.58
N TRP A 79 7.22 12.96 -3.06
CA TRP A 79 5.89 12.68 -3.58
C TRP A 79 5.32 13.86 -4.38
N GLN A 80 6.17 14.81 -4.77
CA GLN A 80 5.80 15.99 -5.56
C GLN A 80 6.30 15.89 -7.00
N GLY A 81 5.75 16.73 -7.88
CA GLY A 81 6.33 17.08 -9.17
C GLY A 81 5.83 16.29 -10.39
N GLU A 82 5.17 15.14 -10.24
CA GLU A 82 4.65 14.37 -11.37
C GLU A 82 3.13 14.38 -11.47
N THR A 83 2.62 14.11 -12.67
CA THR A 83 1.21 13.81 -12.92
C THR A 83 1.07 12.31 -13.12
N LEU A 84 0.16 11.69 -12.39
CA LEU A 84 0.04 10.23 -12.31
C LEU A 84 -1.38 9.76 -12.65
N ASP A 85 -1.45 8.54 -13.16
CA ASP A 85 -2.72 7.83 -13.38
C ASP A 85 -3.07 6.93 -12.19
N LEU A 86 -2.06 6.53 -11.39
CA LEU A 86 -2.26 5.63 -10.26
C LEU A 86 -1.26 5.93 -9.14
N VAL A 87 -1.74 5.93 -7.90
CA VAL A 87 -0.90 5.88 -6.71
C VAL A 87 -1.37 4.75 -5.81
N TRP A 88 -0.45 3.85 -5.46
CA TRP A 88 -0.68 2.79 -4.48
C TRP A 88 0.14 3.03 -3.22
N PHE A 89 -0.55 3.21 -2.11
CA PHE A 89 0.02 3.26 -0.78
C PHE A 89 -0.12 1.90 -0.10
N ASP A 90 1.00 1.26 0.18
CA ASP A 90 1.06 0.04 1.01
C ASP A 90 1.36 0.47 2.44
N GLU A 91 0.55 0.02 3.38
CA GLU A 91 0.38 0.57 4.72
C GLU A 91 -0.13 2.02 4.74
N GLU A 92 -0.64 2.43 5.88
CA GLU A 92 -1.24 3.75 6.06
C GLU A 92 -0.20 4.87 5.90
N PRO A 93 -0.35 5.77 4.90
CA PRO A 93 0.58 6.87 4.72
C PRO A 93 0.35 8.01 5.71
N PRO A 94 1.37 8.82 6.03
CA PRO A 94 1.17 10.13 6.64
C PRO A 94 0.20 10.98 5.82
N GLN A 95 -0.61 11.80 6.51
CA GLN A 95 -1.66 12.60 5.88
C GLN A 95 -1.14 13.54 4.78
N ASP A 96 0.03 14.13 4.97
CA ASP A 96 0.65 15.03 3.99
C ASP A 96 1.09 14.29 2.71
N ILE A 97 1.62 13.07 2.84
CA ILE A 97 1.98 12.20 1.71
C ILE A 97 0.72 11.71 0.99
N TYR A 98 -0.32 11.32 1.73
CA TYR A 98 -1.61 10.96 1.16
C TYR A 98 -2.19 12.09 0.30
N SER A 99 -2.16 13.33 0.83
CA SER A 99 -2.63 14.51 0.12
C SER A 99 -1.85 14.79 -1.16
N GLU A 100 -0.53 14.53 -1.16
CA GLU A 100 0.28 14.65 -2.39
C GLU A 100 -0.15 13.61 -3.43
N GLY A 101 -0.36 12.35 -3.04
CA GLY A 101 -0.83 11.32 -3.96
C GLY A 101 -2.15 11.68 -4.63
N LEU A 102 -3.13 12.17 -3.87
CA LEU A 102 -4.39 12.69 -4.41
C LEU A 102 -4.16 13.83 -5.42
N THR A 103 -3.26 14.76 -5.09
CA THR A 103 -2.94 15.88 -5.97
C THR A 103 -2.32 15.40 -7.28
N ARG A 104 -1.48 14.37 -7.25
CA ARG A 104 -0.83 13.82 -8.45
C ARG A 104 -1.80 13.18 -9.43
N THR A 105 -2.89 12.60 -8.95
CA THR A 105 -3.90 11.92 -9.79
C THR A 105 -5.05 12.82 -10.25
N ASN A 106 -5.18 14.03 -9.71
CA ASN A 106 -6.29 14.94 -10.04
C ASN A 106 -6.38 15.30 -11.52
N ALA A 107 -5.26 15.58 -12.16
CA ALA A 107 -5.23 16.06 -13.56
C ALA A 107 -5.62 14.96 -14.57
N THR A 108 -5.40 13.69 -14.22
CA THR A 108 -5.71 12.55 -15.08
C THR A 108 -7.08 11.92 -14.76
N GLY A 109 -7.70 12.30 -13.64
CA GLY A 109 -8.82 11.55 -13.08
C GLY A 109 -8.39 10.16 -12.61
N GLY A 110 -7.12 10.01 -12.26
CA GLY A 110 -6.51 8.74 -11.87
C GLY A 110 -6.97 8.21 -10.52
N ILE A 111 -6.45 7.06 -10.15
CA ILE A 111 -6.86 6.32 -8.95
C ILE A 111 -5.78 6.42 -7.88
N THR A 112 -6.21 6.74 -6.65
CA THR A 112 -5.38 6.59 -5.46
C THR A 112 -6.01 5.53 -4.58
N TYR A 113 -5.25 4.47 -4.25
CA TYR A 113 -5.74 3.44 -3.33
C TYR A 113 -4.67 3.07 -2.30
N MET A 114 -5.11 2.47 -1.21
CA MET A 114 -4.21 1.99 -0.16
C MET A 114 -4.62 0.62 0.36
N THR A 115 -3.63 -0.13 0.78
CA THR A 115 -3.76 -1.46 1.41
C THR A 115 -3.11 -1.40 2.78
N PHE A 116 -3.88 -1.51 3.86
CA PHE A 116 -3.34 -1.39 5.21
C PHE A 116 -4.20 -2.10 6.26
N THR A 117 -3.58 -2.38 7.40
CA THR A 117 -4.29 -2.79 8.60
C THR A 117 -4.41 -1.59 9.53
N PRO A 118 -5.61 -1.19 10.02
CA PRO A 118 -5.80 0.06 10.74
C PRO A 118 -5.32 -0.03 12.21
N LEU A 119 -4.02 -0.24 12.40
CA LEU A 119 -3.36 -0.37 13.71
C LEU A 119 -3.11 0.98 14.41
N LEU A 120 -3.11 2.06 13.66
CA LEU A 120 -2.94 3.42 14.19
C LEU A 120 -4.24 4.03 14.73
N GLY A 121 -5.34 3.25 14.70
CA GLY A 121 -6.65 3.70 15.14
C GLY A 121 -7.35 4.59 14.14
N MET A 122 -8.15 5.54 14.63
CA MET A 122 -8.92 6.48 13.81
C MET A 122 -8.07 7.70 13.43
N SER A 123 -7.05 7.48 12.61
CA SER A 123 -6.28 8.58 12.01
C SER A 123 -7.13 9.41 11.04
N ASP A 124 -6.63 10.56 10.60
CA ASP A 124 -7.35 11.40 9.65
C ASP A 124 -7.53 10.73 8.27
N VAL A 125 -6.59 9.89 7.87
CA VAL A 125 -6.71 9.07 6.66
C VAL A 125 -7.82 8.04 6.83
N VAL A 126 -7.84 7.29 7.93
CA VAL A 126 -8.88 6.28 8.22
C VAL A 126 -10.26 6.91 8.33
N LYS A 127 -10.40 8.04 9.04
CA LYS A 127 -11.66 8.78 9.17
C LYS A 127 -12.25 9.16 7.82
N ARG A 128 -11.41 9.62 6.89
CA ARG A 128 -11.82 10.00 5.54
C ARG A 128 -12.58 8.90 4.81
N PHE A 129 -12.15 7.64 4.97
CA PHE A 129 -12.78 6.50 4.31
C PHE A 129 -13.95 5.92 5.10
N LEU A 130 -13.84 5.83 6.41
CA LEU A 130 -14.84 5.16 7.24
C LEU A 130 -15.98 6.09 7.69
N LEU A 131 -15.70 7.37 7.93
CA LEU A 131 -16.69 8.32 8.47
C LEU A 131 -17.20 9.30 7.42
N ASP A 132 -16.30 9.96 6.68
CA ASP A 132 -16.67 11.05 5.79
C ASP A 132 -17.39 10.57 4.54
N LYS A 133 -17.14 9.34 4.09
CA LYS A 133 -17.76 8.70 2.92
C LYS A 133 -17.87 9.65 1.71
N SER A 134 -16.78 10.37 1.43
CA SER A 134 -16.76 11.35 0.34
C SER A 134 -17.13 10.69 -1.00
N PRO A 135 -17.81 11.40 -1.91
CA PRO A 135 -18.09 10.90 -3.25
C PRO A 135 -16.81 10.42 -3.95
N GLY A 136 -16.86 9.26 -4.61
CA GLY A 136 -15.72 8.68 -5.29
C GLY A 136 -14.75 7.92 -4.39
N THR A 137 -15.06 7.74 -3.09
CA THR A 137 -14.30 6.87 -2.19
C THR A 137 -15.02 5.53 -1.99
N GLY A 138 -14.24 4.45 -1.86
CA GLY A 138 -14.74 3.11 -1.58
C GLY A 138 -13.82 2.39 -0.58
N VAL A 139 -14.40 1.48 0.19
CA VAL A 139 -13.67 0.63 1.14
C VAL A 139 -14.04 -0.82 0.89
N THR A 140 -13.03 -1.67 0.80
CA THR A 140 -13.20 -3.12 0.81
C THR A 140 -12.44 -3.65 2.01
N THR A 141 -13.14 -4.33 2.90
CA THR A 141 -12.53 -4.94 4.08
C THR A 141 -12.34 -6.43 3.82
N MET A 142 -11.13 -6.93 4.03
CA MET A 142 -10.83 -8.35 4.11
C MET A 142 -10.70 -8.76 5.57
N THR A 143 -11.33 -9.86 5.91
CA THR A 143 -11.26 -10.48 7.23
C THR A 143 -10.45 -11.77 7.15
N ILE A 144 -10.09 -12.34 8.29
CA ILE A 144 -9.43 -13.66 8.31
C ILE A 144 -10.34 -14.76 7.75
N ASP A 145 -11.66 -14.55 7.79
CA ASP A 145 -12.63 -15.52 7.28
C ASP A 145 -12.66 -15.56 5.75
N ASP A 146 -12.25 -14.47 5.08
CA ASP A 146 -12.11 -14.40 3.62
C ASP A 146 -10.86 -15.15 3.11
N ALA A 147 -9.98 -15.58 4.00
CA ALA A 147 -8.78 -16.34 3.65
C ALA A 147 -9.11 -17.84 3.53
N GLU A 148 -9.72 -18.23 2.40
CA GLU A 148 -10.21 -19.59 2.14
C GLU A 148 -9.15 -20.70 2.23
N HIS A 149 -7.87 -20.34 2.06
CA HIS A 149 -6.76 -21.29 2.12
C HIS A 149 -6.36 -21.72 3.55
N TYR A 150 -6.92 -21.08 4.60
CA TYR A 150 -6.73 -21.48 5.99
C TYR A 150 -7.84 -22.38 6.47
N THR A 151 -7.50 -23.46 7.19
CA THR A 151 -8.47 -24.24 7.97
C THR A 151 -8.95 -23.43 9.19
N GLN A 152 -10.07 -23.85 9.80
CA GLN A 152 -10.56 -23.17 11.01
C GLN A 152 -9.53 -23.21 12.14
N GLU A 153 -8.85 -24.32 12.35
CA GLU A 153 -7.81 -24.47 13.36
C GLU A 153 -6.62 -23.51 13.13
N GLN A 154 -6.24 -23.32 11.84
CA GLN A 154 -5.21 -22.36 11.49
C GLN A 154 -5.65 -20.91 11.74
N ARG A 155 -6.90 -20.56 11.42
CA ARG A 155 -7.47 -19.25 11.71
C ARG A 155 -7.48 -18.98 13.21
N ASP A 156 -7.96 -19.92 14.01
CA ASP A 156 -8.01 -19.79 15.47
C ASP A 156 -6.60 -19.63 16.08
N ALA A 157 -5.62 -20.38 15.59
CA ALA A 157 -4.23 -20.24 16.01
C ALA A 157 -3.65 -18.86 15.63
N ILE A 158 -3.92 -18.36 14.43
CA ILE A 158 -3.50 -17.03 13.98
C ILE A 158 -4.15 -15.95 14.86
N ILE A 159 -5.46 -16.02 15.10
CA ILE A 159 -6.19 -15.08 15.96
C ILE A 159 -5.60 -15.06 17.38
N ALA A 160 -5.33 -16.23 17.93
CA ALA A 160 -4.76 -16.39 19.27
C ALA A 160 -3.34 -15.80 19.38
N SER A 161 -2.58 -15.79 18.28
CA SER A 161 -1.20 -15.26 18.24
C SER A 161 -1.13 -13.74 18.32
N TYR A 162 -2.21 -13.03 18.00
CA TYR A 162 -2.23 -11.57 18.01
C TYR A 162 -2.46 -11.01 19.42
N PRO A 163 -1.78 -9.89 19.78
CA PRO A 163 -2.09 -9.15 21.00
C PRO A 163 -3.58 -8.79 21.07
N ALA A 164 -4.17 -8.86 22.26
CA ALA A 164 -5.62 -8.63 22.42
C ALA A 164 -6.09 -7.29 21.85
N HIS A 165 -5.31 -6.23 22.03
CA HIS A 165 -5.64 -4.87 21.55
C HIS A 165 -5.53 -4.69 20.02
N GLU A 166 -4.80 -5.57 19.30
CA GLU A 166 -4.67 -5.51 17.86
C GLU A 166 -5.56 -6.53 17.14
N ARG A 167 -6.17 -7.45 17.89
CA ARG A 167 -6.85 -8.62 17.33
C ARG A 167 -7.97 -8.24 16.36
N GLU A 168 -8.82 -7.29 16.71
CA GLU A 168 -9.91 -6.87 15.84
C GLU A 168 -9.43 -6.16 14.57
N ALA A 169 -8.40 -5.31 14.68
CA ALA A 169 -7.84 -4.67 13.51
C ALA A 169 -7.20 -5.68 12.55
N ARG A 170 -6.47 -6.67 13.08
CA ARG A 170 -5.77 -7.67 12.26
C ARG A 170 -6.70 -8.74 11.67
N THR A 171 -7.80 -9.03 12.32
CA THR A 171 -8.71 -10.10 11.90
C THR A 171 -9.95 -9.61 11.17
N LYS A 172 -10.42 -8.40 11.48
CA LYS A 172 -11.66 -7.84 10.94
C LYS A 172 -11.49 -6.50 10.24
N GLY A 173 -10.28 -5.92 10.24
CA GLY A 173 -10.05 -4.58 9.69
C GLY A 173 -10.73 -3.45 10.48
N ILE A 174 -11.10 -3.69 11.75
CA ILE A 174 -11.71 -2.67 12.62
C ILE A 174 -10.60 -1.86 13.27
N PRO A 175 -10.58 -0.51 13.10
CA PRO A 175 -9.54 0.33 13.70
C PRO A 175 -9.41 0.12 15.21
N THR A 176 -8.18 -0.06 15.68
CA THR A 176 -7.93 -0.13 17.11
C THR A 176 -8.29 1.19 17.76
N LEU A 177 -8.78 1.16 19.00
CA LEU A 177 -8.83 2.33 19.85
C LEU A 177 -7.39 2.71 20.14
N GLY A 178 -6.93 3.83 19.54
CA GLY A 178 -5.51 4.21 19.47
C GLY A 178 -4.76 4.00 20.79
N SER A 179 -3.46 3.76 20.66
CA SER A 179 -2.51 3.51 21.77
C SER A 179 -2.42 4.62 22.84
N GLY A 180 -3.25 5.65 22.75
CA GLY A 180 -3.34 6.75 23.72
C GLY A 180 -4.34 6.56 24.86
N ARG A 181 -5.10 5.45 24.91
CA ARG A 181 -5.90 5.14 26.11
C ARG A 181 -4.99 4.53 27.18
N ILE A 182 -4.62 5.37 28.16
CA ILE A 182 -3.89 4.94 29.37
C ILE A 182 -4.75 4.01 30.23
N PHE A 183 -6.09 4.10 30.11
CA PHE A 183 -7.04 3.23 30.80
C PHE A 183 -8.12 2.75 29.81
N PRO A 184 -8.22 1.44 29.51
CA PRO A 184 -9.30 0.87 28.71
C PRO A 184 -10.57 0.74 29.59
N LEU A 185 -11.28 1.83 29.81
CA LEU A 185 -12.63 1.77 30.38
C LEU A 185 -13.61 1.50 29.24
N PRO A 186 -14.51 0.51 29.35
CA PRO A 186 -15.62 0.35 28.41
C PRO A 186 -16.53 1.58 28.52
N ASP A 187 -17.08 2.01 27.39
CA ASP A 187 -18.13 3.04 27.32
C ASP A 187 -19.43 2.54 27.95
#